data_9ca1127cbedfb9786a9e481b40ba0698
#
_entry.id   9ca1127cbedfb9786a9e481b40ba0698
#
_cell.length_a   1.000
_cell.length_b   1.000
_cell.length_c   1.000
_cell.angle_alpha   90.00
_cell.angle_beta   90.00
_cell.angle_gamma   90.00
#
_symmetry.space_group_name_H-M   'P 1'
#
loop_
_entity.id
_entity.type
_entity.pdbx_description
1 polymer ?
#
loop_
_entity_poly.entity_id
_entity_poly.type
_entity_poly.pdbx_seq_one_letter_code
_entity_poly.pdbx_strand_id
1 'polypeptide(L)'
;HPAEVLNTLPGVNLHTNSGQEHLIAIRSPVLTGGAGQGSFLILENGVPTRSPAFGNVNSLLEPHHETAKAIEVVRGPGSAKYGSNAVHGLINVILTDPSGDPLRQANASYGSLGRYKGDLIYDQGYLGRASLSVQKDTGWRDNTGLFQLKGSGVVETVYAGWNVTAWGSASHLEQETADFIQGPDAFEDRDIAKANDDPLAYRDAWAARGAVRLERDVANGTLTLTPFGRVQQMDFRQHFLPYRGFEKNGHTGIGVMSRFERDASDTVTWRIGADVDLASGYLRESQPAPFGFFPGDTRFPIGIHYDYTVDTIVGALWGEIDWQVSDKLTVLAGLRGEAHAYDYTTDAPVGINGRFNVPADRTDDFDFVTPKFGLVYEATDTVSLYSNYARGSRAPQASDMYRHQSQQGTAEAEVETLDSFEIGARGALAGGALMFDVAAYTADKDNFFFRDSDGLNVTDGSTRHQGIEVAASWQISDQFFLGGNVSWSDQIYTFGRIVGNGSEIILDGNKVDTAPEWLGNASLTWLPSDKISLEISANYVGEYFTNPANTQDYDGHLVGNLRAAYDVSDALETFVIVRNLTDEKYADRADFAFGNQRFFPGEPLNVTVGLRKKFN
;
A
#
# COMPACT_ATOMS: atom_id res chain seq x y z
N HIS A 1 12.88 -2.62 -2.91
CA HIS A 1 11.41 -2.69 -2.75
C HIS A 1 10.94 -1.52 -1.88
N PRO A 2 9.75 -0.90 -2.13
CA PRO A 2 9.26 0.19 -1.29
C PRO A 2 9.04 -0.23 0.17
N ALA A 3 8.82 -1.51 0.46
CA ALA A 3 8.72 -2.04 1.81
C ALA A 3 9.94 -1.70 2.68
N GLU A 4 11.15 -1.69 2.13
CA GLU A 4 12.37 -1.37 2.88
C GLU A 4 12.31 0.03 3.53
N VAL A 5 11.65 0.98 2.88
CA VAL A 5 11.45 2.33 3.42
C VAL A 5 10.19 2.42 4.26
N LEU A 6 9.09 1.81 3.80
CA LEU A 6 7.79 1.93 4.47
C LEU A 6 7.78 1.20 5.83
N ASN A 7 8.48 0.08 5.95
CA ASN A 7 8.63 -0.64 7.23
C ASN A 7 9.51 0.08 8.27
N THR A 8 10.08 1.25 7.92
CA THR A 8 10.72 2.13 8.90
C THR A 8 9.75 3.14 9.54
N LEU A 9 8.46 3.09 9.20
CA LEU A 9 7.43 3.97 9.76
C LEU A 9 6.66 3.27 10.88
N PRO A 10 6.28 3.99 11.95
CA PRO A 10 5.50 3.39 13.03
C PRO A 10 4.14 2.89 12.54
N GLY A 11 3.72 1.71 13.01
CA GLY A 11 2.43 1.10 12.66
C GLY A 11 2.27 0.66 11.21
N VAL A 12 3.36 0.63 10.43
CA VAL A 12 3.38 0.20 9.03
C VAL A 12 4.15 -1.11 8.90
N ASN A 13 3.54 -2.09 8.25
CA ASN A 13 4.16 -3.38 7.98
C ASN A 13 3.75 -3.86 6.57
N LEU A 14 4.68 -3.87 5.64
CA LEU A 14 4.51 -4.44 4.32
C LEU A 14 5.19 -5.79 4.29
N HIS A 15 4.39 -6.82 4.09
CA HIS A 15 4.90 -8.18 3.85
C HIS A 15 5.24 -8.33 2.38
N THR A 16 6.41 -8.84 2.09
CA THR A 16 6.84 -9.14 0.73
C THR A 16 6.78 -10.65 0.47
N ASN A 17 6.70 -11.05 -0.79
CA ASN A 17 6.79 -12.43 -1.22
C ASN A 17 7.89 -12.54 -2.29
N SER A 18 7.53 -12.68 -3.54
CA SER A 18 8.48 -12.75 -4.66
C SER A 18 8.51 -11.44 -5.41
N GLY A 19 9.70 -10.92 -5.67
CA GLY A 19 9.90 -9.75 -6.50
C GLY A 19 9.16 -8.51 -5.98
N GLN A 20 8.15 -8.07 -6.71
CA GLN A 20 7.34 -6.88 -6.38
C GLN A 20 6.02 -7.20 -5.67
N GLU A 21 5.71 -8.47 -5.41
CA GLU A 21 4.51 -8.83 -4.65
C GLU A 21 4.62 -8.37 -3.20
N HIS A 22 3.57 -7.76 -2.71
CA HIS A 22 3.50 -7.26 -1.35
C HIS A 22 2.06 -7.20 -0.83
N LEU A 23 1.91 -7.20 0.48
CA LEU A 23 0.66 -6.95 1.18
C LEU A 23 0.89 -5.80 2.16
N ILE A 24 -0.06 -4.87 2.23
CA ILE A 24 0.05 -3.68 3.04
C ILE A 24 -0.69 -3.86 4.36
N ALA A 25 -0.08 -3.45 5.46
CA ALA A 25 -0.71 -3.23 6.74
C ALA A 25 -0.32 -1.86 7.28
N ILE A 26 -1.30 -1.05 7.68
CA ILE A 26 -1.14 0.23 8.36
C ILE A 26 -2.14 0.24 9.51
N ARG A 27 -1.67 0.05 10.74
CA ARG A 27 -2.53 -0.11 11.94
C ARG A 27 -3.62 -1.18 11.74
N SER A 28 -3.28 -2.23 10.98
CA SER A 28 -4.21 -3.28 10.55
C SER A 28 -3.48 -4.60 10.42
N PRO A 29 -4.19 -5.74 10.41
CA PRO A 29 -3.62 -7.00 9.96
C PRO A 29 -3.33 -6.96 8.45
N VAL A 30 -2.52 -7.90 7.98
CA VAL A 30 -2.16 -8.02 6.56
C VAL A 30 -3.26 -8.73 5.76
N LEU A 31 -3.84 -9.76 6.31
CA LEU A 31 -4.76 -10.67 5.62
C LEU A 31 -6.13 -10.75 6.25
N THR A 32 -6.74 -9.68 6.55
CA THR A 32 -8.17 -9.75 6.83
C THR A 32 -8.94 -9.86 5.51
N GLY A 33 -9.26 -11.11 5.17
CA GLY A 33 -10.21 -11.42 4.14
C GLY A 33 -9.85 -11.00 2.72
N GLY A 34 -9.25 -11.90 1.96
CA GLY A 34 -9.01 -11.67 0.54
C GLY A 34 -7.88 -10.69 0.25
N ALA A 35 -6.82 -10.73 1.05
CA ALA A 35 -5.62 -9.93 0.87
C ALA A 35 -5.82 -8.39 1.04
N GLY A 36 -6.75 -7.96 1.89
CA GLY A 36 -6.92 -6.55 2.26
C GLY A 36 -7.17 -5.61 1.08
N GLN A 37 -7.72 -6.12 -0.01
CA GLN A 37 -7.97 -5.33 -1.21
C GLN A 37 -8.83 -4.13 -0.86
N GLY A 38 -8.38 -2.93 -1.26
CA GLY A 38 -9.14 -1.70 -1.18
C GLY A 38 -9.25 -1.02 0.18
N SER A 39 -8.61 -1.51 1.23
CA SER A 39 -8.56 -0.80 2.52
C SER A 39 -7.44 0.25 2.61
N PHE A 40 -6.65 0.37 1.54
CA PHE A 40 -5.55 1.33 1.39
C PHE A 40 -5.66 2.07 0.08
N LEU A 41 -5.53 3.40 0.14
CA LEU A 41 -5.52 4.23 -1.06
C LEU A 41 -4.08 4.51 -1.50
N ILE A 42 -3.74 4.12 -2.72
CA ILE A 42 -2.44 4.42 -3.33
C ILE A 42 -2.60 5.58 -4.30
N LEU A 43 -1.75 6.59 -4.13
CA LEU A 43 -1.78 7.83 -4.89
C LEU A 43 -0.44 8.10 -5.58
N GLU A 44 -0.48 8.82 -6.67
CA GLU A 44 0.67 9.47 -7.29
C GLU A 44 0.37 10.97 -7.47
N ASN A 45 1.15 11.83 -6.82
CA ASN A 45 0.90 13.29 -6.75
C ASN A 45 -0.52 13.65 -6.30
N GLY A 46 -1.12 12.83 -5.41
CA GLY A 46 -2.46 13.03 -4.89
C GLY A 46 -3.60 12.50 -5.77
N VAL A 47 -3.30 11.89 -6.92
CA VAL A 47 -4.29 11.25 -7.80
C VAL A 47 -4.31 9.74 -7.56
N PRO A 48 -5.49 9.11 -7.37
CA PRO A 48 -5.62 7.67 -7.18
C PRO A 48 -5.03 6.87 -8.35
N THR A 49 -4.16 5.90 -8.05
CA THR A 49 -3.56 5.03 -9.07
C THR A 49 -4.58 4.10 -9.71
N ARG A 50 -5.65 3.77 -8.97
CA ARG A 50 -6.75 2.89 -9.43
C ARG A 50 -8.11 3.50 -9.09
N SER A 51 -9.14 3.14 -9.84
CA SER A 51 -10.52 3.46 -9.48
C SER A 51 -10.93 2.69 -8.21
N PRO A 52 -11.77 3.26 -7.34
CA PRO A 52 -12.18 2.64 -6.07
C PRO A 52 -12.67 1.20 -6.20
N ALA A 53 -13.43 0.87 -7.24
CA ALA A 53 -13.95 -0.47 -7.48
C ALA A 53 -12.88 -1.52 -7.86
N PHE A 54 -11.68 -1.10 -8.24
CA PHE A 54 -10.61 -1.96 -8.76
C PHE A 54 -9.30 -1.85 -7.95
N GLY A 55 -9.40 -1.61 -6.65
CA GLY A 55 -8.25 -1.60 -5.75
C GLY A 55 -7.48 -2.93 -5.80
N ASN A 56 -6.17 -2.88 -5.53
CA ASN A 56 -5.33 -4.07 -5.46
C ASN A 56 -4.19 -3.85 -4.47
N VAL A 57 -3.94 -4.83 -3.62
CA VAL A 57 -2.89 -4.78 -2.59
C VAL A 57 -1.48 -4.60 -3.16
N ASN A 58 -1.24 -5.11 -4.36
CA ASN A 58 0.06 -4.99 -5.04
C ASN A 58 0.23 -3.65 -5.81
N SER A 59 -0.64 -2.68 -5.64
CA SER A 59 -0.62 -1.44 -6.46
C SER A 59 0.63 -0.59 -6.30
N LEU A 60 1.44 -0.77 -5.25
CA LEU A 60 2.73 -0.07 -5.08
C LEU A 60 3.80 -0.50 -6.12
N LEU A 61 3.59 -1.59 -6.85
CA LEU A 61 4.47 -1.96 -7.96
C LEU A 61 4.41 -0.96 -9.12
N GLU A 62 3.33 -0.19 -9.23
CA GLU A 62 3.05 0.69 -10.37
C GLU A 62 3.70 2.08 -10.29
N PRO A 63 3.58 2.86 -9.18
CA PRO A 63 4.17 4.20 -9.10
C PRO A 63 5.68 4.19 -9.23
N HIS A 64 6.24 5.24 -9.86
CA HIS A 64 7.69 5.40 -10.03
C HIS A 64 8.33 5.98 -8.76
N HIS A 65 8.44 5.15 -7.71
CA HIS A 65 8.95 5.55 -6.41
C HIS A 65 10.49 5.66 -6.35
N GLU A 66 11.22 5.03 -7.28
CA GLU A 66 12.69 4.96 -7.30
C GLU A 66 13.36 6.34 -7.41
N THR A 67 12.70 7.27 -8.09
CA THR A 67 13.18 8.65 -8.29
C THR A 67 12.22 9.70 -7.72
N ALA A 68 11.28 9.27 -6.87
CA ALA A 68 10.31 10.13 -6.24
C ALA A 68 10.99 11.13 -5.28
N LYS A 69 10.35 12.28 -5.07
CA LYS A 69 10.74 13.28 -4.08
C LYS A 69 10.49 12.80 -2.66
N ALA A 70 9.33 12.14 -2.47
CA ALA A 70 8.88 11.63 -1.18
C ALA A 70 7.84 10.52 -1.35
N ILE A 71 7.70 9.70 -0.31
CA ILE A 71 6.54 8.83 -0.12
C ILE A 71 5.88 9.29 1.17
N GLU A 72 4.64 9.79 1.06
CA GLU A 72 3.83 10.21 2.19
C GLU A 72 2.93 9.07 2.62
N VAL A 73 2.85 8.81 3.91
CA VAL A 73 1.96 7.82 4.49
C VAL A 73 1.05 8.48 5.52
N VAL A 74 -0.24 8.37 5.33
CA VAL A 74 -1.23 8.71 6.34
C VAL A 74 -1.67 7.42 7.03
N ARG A 75 -1.53 7.37 8.33
CA ARG A 75 -1.92 6.25 9.19
C ARG A 75 -3.31 6.50 9.77
N GLY A 76 -4.23 5.58 9.55
CA GLY A 76 -5.65 5.75 9.84
C GLY A 76 -6.42 6.39 8.68
N PRO A 77 -7.73 6.65 8.85
CA PRO A 77 -8.61 7.13 7.79
C PRO A 77 -8.12 8.41 7.12
N GLY A 78 -8.24 8.46 5.80
CA GLY A 78 -7.94 9.65 5.01
C GLY A 78 -8.79 10.86 5.41
N SER A 79 -8.40 12.04 4.94
CA SER A 79 -9.22 13.25 5.12
C SER A 79 -10.39 13.28 4.12
N ALA A 80 -11.30 14.22 4.29
CA ALA A 80 -12.40 14.46 3.36
C ALA A 80 -11.94 14.62 1.90
N LYS A 81 -10.72 15.08 1.68
CA LYS A 81 -10.09 15.20 0.36
C LYS A 81 -9.92 13.86 -0.38
N TYR A 82 -9.71 12.73 0.32
CA TYR A 82 -9.20 11.52 -0.32
C TYR A 82 -10.26 10.46 -0.67
N GLY A 83 -11.36 10.37 0.04
CA GLY A 83 -12.48 9.47 -0.30
C GLY A 83 -12.23 7.98 -0.08
N SER A 84 -12.89 7.17 -0.89
CA SER A 84 -12.95 5.71 -0.78
C SER A 84 -11.59 5.02 -0.80
N ASN A 85 -11.50 3.88 -0.10
CA ASN A 85 -10.32 3.04 0.07
C ASN A 85 -9.24 3.58 1.04
N ALA A 86 -9.28 4.85 1.46
CA ALA A 86 -8.43 5.36 2.54
C ALA A 86 -8.99 4.98 3.92
N VAL A 87 -9.20 3.68 4.16
CA VAL A 87 -9.81 3.14 5.39
C VAL A 87 -8.78 3.06 6.50
N HIS A 88 -7.74 2.23 6.33
CA HIS A 88 -6.64 2.12 7.28
C HIS A 88 -5.51 3.10 7.01
N GLY A 89 -5.48 3.68 5.81
CA GLY A 89 -4.46 4.65 5.45
C GLY A 89 -4.32 4.88 3.96
N LEU A 90 -3.37 5.73 3.62
CA LEU A 90 -2.99 5.97 2.24
C LEU A 90 -1.47 6.10 2.10
N ILE A 91 -1.00 5.80 0.90
CA ILE A 91 0.39 5.97 0.48
C ILE A 91 0.39 6.84 -0.78
N ASN A 92 1.07 7.98 -0.74
CA ASN A 92 1.15 8.94 -1.83
C ASN A 92 2.60 9.07 -2.31
N VAL A 93 2.87 8.62 -3.51
CA VAL A 93 4.19 8.78 -4.14
C VAL A 93 4.24 10.15 -4.81
N ILE A 94 5.09 11.02 -4.30
CA ILE A 94 5.28 12.38 -4.83
C ILE A 94 6.42 12.35 -5.83
N LEU A 95 6.10 12.52 -7.11
CA LEU A 95 7.10 12.68 -8.17
C LEU A 95 7.91 13.95 -7.92
N THR A 96 9.18 13.92 -8.28
CA THR A 96 10.05 15.09 -8.12
C THR A 96 9.70 16.14 -9.17
N ASP A 97 9.37 17.33 -8.71
CA ASP A 97 9.16 18.51 -9.55
C ASP A 97 10.45 18.91 -10.27
N PRO A 98 10.38 19.66 -11.40
CA PRO A 98 11.55 20.24 -12.02
C PRO A 98 12.33 21.11 -11.02
N SER A 99 13.64 20.94 -10.93
CA SER A 99 14.49 21.79 -10.09
C SER A 99 14.80 23.11 -10.80
N GLY A 100 15.09 24.16 -10.04
CA GLY A 100 15.54 25.43 -10.64
C GLY A 100 16.83 25.29 -11.45
N ASP A 101 17.68 24.30 -11.09
CA ASP A 101 18.97 24.02 -11.72
C ASP A 101 18.93 22.71 -12.52
N PRO A 102 19.53 22.66 -13.72
CA PRO A 102 19.63 21.44 -14.50
C PRO A 102 20.38 20.33 -13.75
N LEU A 103 19.80 19.10 -13.73
CA LEU A 103 20.42 17.92 -13.14
C LEU A 103 20.41 16.77 -14.15
N ARG A 104 21.58 16.18 -14.37
CA ARG A 104 21.72 14.92 -15.09
C ARG A 104 22.40 13.92 -14.17
N GLN A 105 21.73 12.83 -13.86
CA GLN A 105 22.23 11.85 -12.92
C GLN A 105 21.97 10.43 -13.43
N ALA A 106 22.94 9.56 -13.23
CA ALA A 106 22.78 8.12 -13.38
C ALA A 106 23.17 7.42 -12.09
N ASN A 107 22.36 6.45 -11.69
CA ASN A 107 22.65 5.51 -10.61
C ASN A 107 22.77 4.12 -11.24
N ALA A 108 23.69 3.31 -10.75
CA ALA A 108 23.80 1.91 -11.15
C ALA A 108 24.22 1.08 -9.94
N SER A 109 23.63 -0.10 -9.77
CA SER A 109 24.00 -1.03 -8.71
C SER A 109 23.91 -2.48 -9.16
N TYR A 110 24.70 -3.32 -8.49
CA TYR A 110 24.74 -4.76 -8.66
C TYR A 110 24.70 -5.47 -7.31
N GLY A 111 23.85 -6.46 -7.19
CA GLY A 111 23.65 -7.25 -5.97
C GLY A 111 24.02 -8.72 -6.13
N SER A 112 24.37 -9.37 -5.01
CA SER A 112 24.80 -10.78 -4.96
C SER A 112 23.75 -11.79 -5.42
N LEU A 113 22.46 -11.41 -5.43
CA LEU A 113 21.34 -12.26 -5.89
C LEU A 113 21.05 -12.04 -7.40
N GLY A 114 22.03 -11.59 -8.18
CA GLY A 114 21.87 -11.27 -9.61
C GLY A 114 20.98 -10.05 -9.83
N ARG A 115 20.89 -9.17 -8.85
CA ARG A 115 20.08 -7.95 -8.89
C ARG A 115 20.86 -6.82 -9.56
N TYR A 116 20.32 -6.30 -10.65
CA TYR A 116 20.82 -5.11 -11.35
C TYR A 116 19.76 -4.02 -11.25
N LYS A 117 20.17 -2.81 -10.85
CA LYS A 117 19.30 -1.64 -10.85
C LYS A 117 20.02 -0.45 -11.47
N GLY A 118 19.30 0.31 -12.30
CA GLY A 118 19.79 1.55 -12.89
C GLY A 118 18.69 2.60 -12.93
N ASP A 119 19.06 3.84 -12.60
CA ASP A 119 18.18 4.98 -12.69
C ASP A 119 18.84 6.08 -13.51
N LEU A 120 18.07 6.74 -14.38
CA LEU A 120 18.50 7.91 -15.15
C LEU A 120 17.56 9.07 -14.81
N ILE A 121 18.13 10.22 -14.52
CA ILE A 121 17.40 11.45 -14.23
C ILE A 121 17.91 12.53 -15.18
N TYR A 122 16.97 13.16 -15.88
CA TYR A 122 17.21 14.29 -16.76
C TYR A 122 16.27 15.42 -16.40
N ASP A 123 16.81 16.48 -15.81
CA ASP A 123 16.11 17.67 -15.36
C ASP A 123 16.69 18.88 -16.12
N GLN A 124 15.83 19.63 -16.80
CA GLN A 124 16.20 20.86 -17.52
C GLN A 124 15.90 22.15 -16.73
N GLY A 125 15.84 22.05 -15.40
CA GLY A 125 15.43 23.14 -14.55
C GLY A 125 13.93 23.42 -14.73
N TYR A 126 13.56 24.68 -14.98
CA TYR A 126 12.16 25.10 -15.10
C TYR A 126 11.38 24.51 -16.30
N LEU A 127 12.05 23.82 -17.22
CA LEU A 127 11.38 23.28 -18.42
C LEU A 127 10.74 21.90 -18.20
N GLY A 128 11.26 21.14 -17.26
CA GLY A 128 10.72 19.81 -16.97
C GLY A 128 11.77 18.82 -16.52
N ARG A 129 11.30 17.72 -15.95
CA ARG A 129 12.08 16.59 -15.44
C ARG A 129 11.54 15.29 -16.01
N ALA A 130 12.43 14.40 -16.42
CA ALA A 130 12.12 13.03 -16.79
C ALA A 130 13.05 12.08 -16.03
N SER A 131 12.53 10.90 -15.68
CA SER A 131 13.31 9.84 -15.03
C SER A 131 12.90 8.48 -15.55
N LEU A 132 13.87 7.55 -15.54
CA LEU A 132 13.72 6.18 -15.98
C LEU A 132 14.43 5.27 -14.98
N SER A 133 13.79 4.19 -14.57
CA SER A 133 14.36 3.15 -13.71
C SER A 133 14.20 1.79 -14.33
N VAL A 134 15.26 0.98 -14.29
CA VAL A 134 15.27 -0.42 -14.73
C VAL A 134 15.78 -1.29 -13.58
N GLN A 135 15.09 -2.40 -13.34
CA GLN A 135 15.54 -3.44 -12.42
C GLN A 135 15.46 -4.80 -13.10
N LYS A 136 16.48 -5.60 -12.88
CA LYS A 136 16.50 -7.04 -13.21
C LYS A 136 17.01 -7.79 -11.99
N ASP A 137 16.37 -8.89 -11.66
CA ASP A 137 16.72 -9.75 -10.53
C ASP A 137 16.57 -11.20 -10.97
N THR A 138 17.47 -12.09 -10.55
CA THR A 138 17.32 -13.53 -10.81
C THR A 138 16.52 -14.23 -9.70
N GLY A 139 16.19 -13.48 -8.64
CA GLY A 139 15.56 -14.01 -7.44
C GLY A 139 16.52 -14.80 -6.56
N TRP A 140 16.16 -14.97 -5.29
CA TRP A 140 16.91 -15.83 -4.37
C TRP A 140 16.27 -17.22 -4.22
N ARG A 141 14.97 -17.34 -4.46
CA ARG A 141 14.24 -18.60 -4.57
C ARG A 141 14.31 -19.12 -6.01
N ASP A 142 14.07 -20.39 -6.20
CA ASP A 142 14.07 -21.01 -7.53
C ASP A 142 12.92 -20.43 -8.38
N ASN A 143 13.19 -20.02 -9.61
CA ASN A 143 12.23 -19.44 -10.55
C ASN A 143 11.45 -18.24 -9.94
N THR A 144 12.19 -17.22 -9.48
CA THR A 144 11.62 -15.97 -8.95
C THR A 144 12.28 -14.72 -9.52
N GLY A 145 12.76 -14.82 -10.75
CA GLY A 145 13.35 -13.69 -11.45
C GLY A 145 12.33 -12.61 -11.81
N LEU A 146 12.81 -11.38 -11.99
CA LEU A 146 11.97 -10.27 -12.46
C LEU A 146 12.72 -9.35 -13.41
N PHE A 147 11.97 -8.68 -14.27
CA PHE A 147 12.34 -7.48 -15.00
C PHE A 147 11.30 -6.40 -14.78
N GLN A 148 11.73 -5.21 -14.40
CA GLN A 148 10.86 -4.06 -14.24
C GLN A 148 11.44 -2.83 -14.90
N LEU A 149 10.59 -2.09 -15.63
CA LEU A 149 10.89 -0.80 -16.23
C LEU A 149 9.86 0.22 -15.75
N LYS A 150 10.31 1.37 -15.25
CA LYS A 150 9.44 2.48 -14.86
C LYS A 150 9.97 3.78 -15.44
N GLY A 151 9.05 4.68 -15.80
CA GLY A 151 9.39 6.01 -16.25
C GLY A 151 8.37 7.03 -15.76
N SER A 152 8.83 8.25 -15.51
CA SER A 152 7.95 9.37 -15.16
C SER A 152 8.49 10.68 -15.70
N GLY A 153 7.58 11.65 -15.84
CA GLY A 153 7.93 13.00 -16.25
C GLY A 153 7.01 14.03 -15.61
N VAL A 154 7.56 15.20 -15.29
CA VAL A 154 6.83 16.35 -14.75
C VAL A 154 7.26 17.60 -15.51
N VAL A 155 6.28 18.40 -15.91
CA VAL A 155 6.48 19.69 -16.60
C VAL A 155 5.67 20.76 -15.90
N GLU A 156 6.28 21.90 -15.65
CA GLU A 156 5.62 23.07 -15.08
C GLU A 156 5.65 24.24 -16.05
N THR A 157 4.57 24.97 -16.15
CA THR A 157 4.46 26.15 -17.02
C THR A 157 3.35 27.08 -16.55
N VAL A 158 3.32 28.28 -17.11
CA VAL A 158 2.19 29.21 -16.95
C VAL A 158 1.55 29.41 -18.30
N TYR A 159 0.23 29.14 -18.41
CA TYR A 159 -0.52 29.31 -19.64
C TYR A 159 -1.85 30.01 -19.39
N ALA A 160 -2.12 31.08 -20.10
CA ALA A 160 -3.36 31.87 -20.01
C ALA A 160 -3.75 32.28 -18.57
N GLY A 161 -2.76 32.54 -17.70
CA GLY A 161 -2.96 32.92 -16.30
C GLY A 161 -3.26 31.73 -15.36
N TRP A 162 -3.05 30.49 -15.82
CA TRP A 162 -3.04 29.30 -15.00
C TRP A 162 -1.60 28.84 -14.74
N ASN A 163 -1.31 28.47 -13.51
CA ASN A 163 -0.16 27.63 -13.20
C ASN A 163 -0.52 26.20 -13.58
N VAL A 164 0.30 25.58 -14.42
CA VAL A 164 0.05 24.26 -15.01
C VAL A 164 1.18 23.33 -14.60
N THR A 165 0.85 22.26 -13.85
CA THR A 165 1.75 21.13 -13.61
C THR A 165 1.18 19.90 -14.28
N ALA A 166 1.87 19.40 -15.31
CA ALA A 166 1.50 18.16 -15.98
C ALA A 166 2.49 17.06 -15.62
N TRP A 167 1.99 15.87 -15.29
CA TRP A 167 2.85 14.71 -15.03
C TRP A 167 2.27 13.45 -15.63
N GLY A 168 3.14 12.48 -15.83
CA GLY A 168 2.76 11.13 -16.22
C GLY A 168 3.79 10.12 -15.79
N SER A 169 3.34 8.88 -15.61
CA SER A 169 4.18 7.74 -15.31
C SER A 169 3.72 6.50 -16.07
N ALA A 170 4.66 5.58 -16.29
CA ALA A 170 4.38 4.26 -16.83
C ALA A 170 5.27 3.22 -16.13
N SER A 171 4.74 2.02 -15.99
CA SER A 171 5.45 0.86 -15.43
C SER A 171 5.18 -0.39 -16.27
N HIS A 172 6.18 -1.25 -16.36
CA HIS A 172 6.10 -2.58 -16.95
C HIS A 172 6.85 -3.55 -16.06
N LEU A 173 6.21 -4.65 -15.70
CA LEU A 173 6.72 -5.71 -14.85
C LEU A 173 6.50 -7.06 -15.51
N GLU A 174 7.54 -7.85 -15.63
CA GLU A 174 7.51 -9.29 -15.88
C GLU A 174 8.20 -9.97 -14.72
N GLN A 175 7.52 -10.86 -14.01
CA GLN A 175 8.13 -11.55 -12.89
C GLN A 175 7.62 -12.98 -12.72
N GLU A 176 8.55 -13.86 -12.41
CA GLU A 176 8.27 -15.18 -11.88
C GLU A 176 7.99 -15.07 -10.38
N THR A 177 7.06 -15.87 -9.87
CA THR A 177 6.68 -15.85 -8.45
C THR A 177 6.83 -17.24 -7.84
N ALA A 178 7.08 -17.32 -6.54
CA ALA A 178 7.08 -18.58 -5.81
C ALA A 178 5.86 -18.68 -4.91
N ASP A 179 5.39 -19.89 -4.75
CA ASP A 179 4.37 -20.24 -3.78
C ASP A 179 4.92 -20.18 -2.33
N PHE A 180 4.02 -20.30 -1.35
CA PHE A 180 4.39 -20.51 0.04
C PHE A 180 5.06 -21.86 0.26
N ILE A 181 5.82 -21.98 1.34
CA ILE A 181 6.31 -23.26 1.85
C ILE A 181 5.49 -23.68 3.07
N GLN A 182 5.45 -24.98 3.36
CA GLN A 182 4.69 -25.57 4.45
C GLN A 182 5.56 -26.48 5.31
N GLY A 183 5.17 -26.65 6.56
CA GLY A 183 5.81 -27.51 7.56
C GLY A 183 6.23 -26.70 8.78
N PRO A 184 6.44 -27.34 9.93
CA PRO A 184 6.90 -26.68 11.14
C PRO A 184 8.22 -25.93 10.85
N ASP A 185 8.23 -24.62 11.03
CA ASP A 185 9.39 -23.74 10.85
C ASP A 185 10.17 -23.96 9.56
N ALA A 186 9.45 -24.30 8.47
CA ALA A 186 10.04 -24.67 7.19
C ALA A 186 10.97 -23.58 6.62
N PHE A 187 10.78 -22.32 7.01
CA PHE A 187 11.63 -21.19 6.62
C PHE A 187 13.05 -21.26 7.23
N GLU A 188 13.26 -22.02 8.29
CA GLU A 188 14.57 -22.21 8.90
C GLU A 188 15.49 -23.15 8.07
N ASP A 189 14.94 -24.00 7.24
CA ASP A 189 15.68 -24.81 6.29
C ASP A 189 15.86 -24.07 4.95
N ARG A 190 17.09 -23.68 4.65
CA ARG A 190 17.40 -22.89 3.43
C ARG A 190 17.10 -23.61 2.13
N ASP A 191 17.18 -24.93 2.10
CA ASP A 191 16.86 -25.71 0.90
C ASP A 191 15.34 -25.73 0.66
N ILE A 192 14.55 -25.89 1.73
CA ILE A 192 13.09 -25.79 1.67
C ILE A 192 12.67 -24.35 1.35
N ALA A 193 13.25 -23.37 2.04
CA ALA A 193 12.94 -21.97 1.85
C ALA A 193 13.21 -21.49 0.41
N LYS A 194 14.23 -22.03 -0.24
CA LYS A 194 14.60 -21.70 -1.61
C LYS A 194 13.70 -22.37 -2.64
N ALA A 195 13.11 -23.52 -2.33
CA ALA A 195 12.30 -24.30 -3.26
C ALA A 195 11.06 -23.53 -3.76
N ASN A 196 10.65 -23.79 -5.00
CA ASN A 196 9.45 -23.29 -5.62
C ASN A 196 8.64 -24.44 -6.21
N ASP A 197 7.52 -24.77 -5.60
CA ASP A 197 6.66 -25.88 -6.01
C ASP A 197 5.80 -25.57 -7.25
N ASP A 198 5.76 -24.30 -7.66
CA ASP A 198 5.09 -23.85 -8.88
C ASP A 198 6.01 -23.00 -9.77
N PRO A 199 7.00 -23.63 -10.44
CA PRO A 199 7.97 -22.91 -11.28
C PRO A 199 7.36 -22.23 -12.52
N LEU A 200 6.07 -22.39 -12.76
CA LEU A 200 5.32 -21.72 -13.82
C LEU A 200 4.49 -20.54 -13.31
N ALA A 201 4.59 -20.24 -12.02
CA ALA A 201 3.90 -19.09 -11.45
C ALA A 201 4.55 -17.78 -11.91
N TYR A 202 3.71 -16.82 -12.28
CA TYR A 202 4.14 -15.51 -12.73
C TYR A 202 3.12 -14.44 -12.40
N ARG A 203 3.56 -13.18 -12.45
CA ARG A 203 2.71 -11.98 -12.37
C ARG A 203 3.30 -10.90 -13.27
N ASP A 204 2.68 -10.72 -14.42
CA ASP A 204 3.03 -9.66 -15.36
C ASP A 204 2.04 -8.51 -15.22
N ALA A 205 2.54 -7.28 -15.23
CA ALA A 205 1.70 -6.11 -15.08
C ALA A 205 2.26 -4.93 -15.85
N TRP A 206 1.38 -4.08 -16.35
CA TRP A 206 1.74 -2.77 -16.85
C TRP A 206 0.71 -1.74 -16.45
N ALA A 207 1.14 -0.50 -16.27
CA ALA A 207 0.27 0.63 -15.98
C ALA A 207 0.80 1.89 -16.63
N ALA A 208 -0.11 2.79 -17.01
CA ALA A 208 0.22 4.14 -17.41
C ALA A 208 -0.83 5.11 -16.88
N ARG A 209 -0.38 6.27 -16.43
CA ARG A 209 -1.25 7.33 -15.91
C ARG A 209 -0.69 8.69 -16.21
N GLY A 210 -1.58 9.69 -16.22
CA GLY A 210 -1.20 11.08 -16.37
C GLY A 210 -2.26 12.01 -15.84
N ALA A 211 -1.84 13.19 -15.43
CA ALA A 211 -2.74 14.23 -14.94
C ALA A 211 -2.17 15.62 -15.24
N VAL A 212 -3.06 16.60 -15.21
CA VAL A 212 -2.72 18.02 -15.37
C VAL A 212 -3.36 18.79 -14.23
N ARG A 213 -2.57 19.37 -13.35
CA ARG A 213 -3.05 20.29 -12.32
C ARG A 213 -3.04 21.71 -12.88
N LEU A 214 -4.19 22.33 -12.84
CA LEU A 214 -4.44 23.69 -13.27
C LEU A 214 -4.79 24.52 -12.03
N GLU A 215 -4.00 25.53 -11.69
CA GLU A 215 -4.22 26.38 -10.53
C GLU A 215 -4.31 27.85 -10.95
N ARG A 216 -5.32 28.54 -10.42
CA ARG A 216 -5.55 29.95 -10.70
C ARG A 216 -6.23 30.65 -9.53
N ASP A 217 -5.78 31.87 -9.24
CA ASP A 217 -6.46 32.73 -8.29
C ASP A 217 -7.73 33.32 -8.90
N VAL A 218 -8.86 33.08 -8.24
CA VAL A 218 -10.19 33.55 -8.63
C VAL A 218 -11.00 33.96 -7.40
N ALA A 219 -11.70 35.06 -7.46
CA ALA A 219 -12.63 35.49 -6.40
C ALA A 219 -12.03 35.49 -4.97
N ASN A 220 -10.79 35.93 -4.82
CA ASN A 220 -10.03 35.95 -3.55
C ASN A 220 -9.76 34.55 -2.95
N GLY A 221 -9.60 33.57 -3.79
CA GLY A 221 -9.20 32.21 -3.43
C GLY A 221 -8.48 31.54 -4.60
N THR A 222 -8.05 30.30 -4.41
CA THR A 222 -7.36 29.51 -5.43
C THR A 222 -8.25 28.38 -5.91
N LEU A 223 -8.54 28.34 -7.22
CA LEU A 223 -9.19 27.22 -7.90
C LEU A 223 -8.13 26.26 -8.43
N THR A 224 -8.23 24.99 -8.04
CA THR A 224 -7.42 23.88 -8.57
C THR A 224 -8.34 22.92 -9.31
N LEU A 225 -7.98 22.55 -10.55
CA LEU A 225 -8.63 21.49 -11.33
C LEU A 225 -7.57 20.48 -11.73
N THR A 226 -7.85 19.18 -11.53
CA THR A 226 -6.91 18.10 -11.86
C THR A 226 -7.61 17.03 -12.68
N PRO A 227 -7.77 17.21 -14.01
CA PRO A 227 -8.15 16.12 -14.89
C PRO A 227 -7.04 15.06 -14.93
N PHE A 228 -7.43 13.78 -14.95
CA PHE A 228 -6.52 12.65 -14.99
C PHE A 228 -7.05 11.51 -15.86
N GLY A 229 -6.12 10.65 -16.30
CA GLY A 229 -6.43 9.40 -16.95
C GLY A 229 -5.47 8.31 -16.53
N ARG A 230 -5.93 7.06 -16.54
CA ARG A 230 -5.14 5.90 -16.16
C ARG A 230 -5.59 4.65 -16.90
N VAL A 231 -4.66 3.74 -17.10
CA VAL A 231 -4.91 2.40 -17.63
C VAL A 231 -3.93 1.44 -16.96
N GLN A 232 -4.40 0.24 -16.64
CA GLN A 232 -3.56 -0.81 -16.13
C GLN A 232 -4.08 -2.19 -16.52
N GLN A 233 -3.17 -3.16 -16.55
CA GLN A 233 -3.48 -4.58 -16.78
C GLN A 233 -2.54 -5.44 -15.95
N MET A 234 -3.06 -6.56 -15.47
CA MET A 234 -2.31 -7.60 -14.78
C MET A 234 -2.71 -8.96 -15.32
N ASP A 235 -1.75 -9.84 -15.53
CA ASP A 235 -1.91 -11.22 -15.95
C ASP A 235 -1.05 -12.09 -15.02
N PHE A 236 -1.64 -13.05 -14.36
CA PHE A 236 -0.92 -13.88 -13.42
C PHE A 236 -1.51 -15.27 -13.26
N ARG A 237 -0.68 -16.21 -12.86
CA ARG A 237 -1.11 -17.52 -12.38
C ARG A 237 -1.33 -17.45 -10.88
N GLN A 238 -2.51 -17.89 -10.44
CA GLN A 238 -2.93 -17.87 -9.03
C GLN A 238 -2.19 -18.96 -8.22
N HIS A 239 -0.88 -18.82 -8.05
CA HIS A 239 -0.01 -19.77 -7.37
C HIS A 239 -0.40 -20.04 -5.91
N PHE A 240 -1.07 -19.07 -5.27
CA PHE A 240 -1.58 -19.17 -3.89
C PHE A 240 -2.88 -19.97 -3.75
N LEU A 241 -3.48 -20.43 -4.85
CA LEU A 241 -4.67 -21.28 -4.88
C LEU A 241 -4.34 -22.68 -5.39
N PRO A 242 -4.90 -23.75 -4.79
CA PRO A 242 -4.53 -25.12 -5.14
C PRO A 242 -4.73 -25.48 -6.63
N TYR A 243 -5.77 -24.93 -7.26
CA TYR A 243 -6.08 -25.21 -8.67
C TYR A 243 -5.25 -24.37 -9.67
N ARG A 244 -4.49 -23.40 -9.18
CA ARG A 244 -3.52 -22.60 -9.96
C ARG A 244 -4.11 -22.03 -11.25
N GLY A 245 -5.28 -21.40 -11.14
CA GLY A 245 -5.98 -20.76 -12.27
C GLY A 245 -5.20 -19.58 -12.83
N PHE A 246 -5.53 -19.19 -14.05
CA PHE A 246 -4.99 -17.97 -14.70
C PHE A 246 -5.99 -16.85 -14.56
N GLU A 247 -5.51 -15.66 -14.21
CA GLU A 247 -6.33 -14.46 -14.10
C GLU A 247 -5.74 -13.34 -14.94
N LYS A 248 -6.62 -12.70 -15.74
CA LYS A 248 -6.36 -11.41 -16.39
C LYS A 248 -7.33 -10.40 -15.83
N ASN A 249 -6.82 -9.29 -15.36
CA ASN A 249 -7.65 -8.17 -14.93
C ASN A 249 -7.05 -6.84 -15.38
N GLY A 250 -7.87 -5.83 -15.43
CA GLY A 250 -7.42 -4.50 -15.80
C GLY A 250 -8.54 -3.49 -15.72
N HIS A 251 -8.19 -2.22 -15.79
CA HIS A 251 -9.18 -1.14 -15.96
C HIS A 251 -8.59 0.06 -16.68
N THR A 252 -9.48 0.83 -17.30
CA THR A 252 -9.21 2.15 -17.85
C THR A 252 -10.12 3.15 -17.14
N GLY A 253 -9.61 4.31 -16.78
CA GLY A 253 -10.41 5.33 -16.10
C GLY A 253 -9.96 6.74 -16.44
N ILE A 254 -10.89 7.65 -16.37
CA ILE A 254 -10.68 9.10 -16.48
C ILE A 254 -11.45 9.81 -15.38
N GLY A 255 -10.99 10.97 -14.96
CA GLY A 255 -11.70 11.73 -13.95
C GLY A 255 -11.21 13.15 -13.82
N VAL A 256 -11.86 13.88 -12.94
CA VAL A 256 -11.49 15.24 -12.56
C VAL A 256 -11.65 15.39 -11.06
N MET A 257 -10.62 15.89 -10.39
CA MET A 257 -10.67 16.36 -9.02
C MET A 257 -10.70 17.89 -9.05
N SER A 258 -11.54 18.51 -8.23
CA SER A 258 -11.58 19.97 -8.12
C SER A 258 -11.48 20.42 -6.67
N ARG A 259 -10.88 21.58 -6.47
CA ARG A 259 -10.76 22.24 -5.16
C ARG A 259 -10.83 23.75 -5.33
N PHE A 260 -11.62 24.37 -4.52
CA PHE A 260 -11.54 25.82 -4.31
C PHE A 260 -11.18 26.07 -2.84
N GLU A 261 -10.10 26.80 -2.62
CA GLU A 261 -9.57 27.15 -1.31
C GLU A 261 -9.61 28.67 -1.12
N ARG A 262 -10.04 29.11 0.05
CA ARG A 262 -10.11 30.52 0.38
C ARG A 262 -9.83 30.80 1.86
N ASP A 263 -9.01 31.81 2.10
CA ASP A 263 -8.88 32.43 3.39
C ASP A 263 -10.06 33.40 3.60
N ALA A 264 -11.00 33.03 4.48
CA ALA A 264 -12.14 33.86 4.82
C ALA A 264 -11.72 35.00 5.78
N SER A 265 -10.68 34.79 6.56
CA SER A 265 -10.01 35.73 7.43
C SER A 265 -8.57 35.24 7.70
N ASP A 266 -7.80 36.01 8.45
CA ASP A 266 -6.45 35.61 8.90
C ASP A 266 -6.45 34.35 9.77
N THR A 267 -7.62 33.92 10.27
CA THR A 267 -7.77 32.78 11.18
C THR A 267 -8.64 31.66 10.63
N VAL A 268 -9.26 31.82 9.46
CA VAL A 268 -10.17 30.83 8.89
C VAL A 268 -9.84 30.58 7.43
N THR A 269 -9.44 29.36 7.12
CA THR A 269 -9.31 28.85 5.75
C THR A 269 -10.35 27.77 5.53
N TRP A 270 -11.08 27.79 4.43
CA TRP A 270 -11.99 26.73 4.03
C TRP A 270 -11.69 26.24 2.63
N ARG A 271 -12.00 24.97 2.41
CA ARG A 271 -11.84 24.27 1.13
C ARG A 271 -13.12 23.54 0.80
N ILE A 272 -13.51 23.59 -0.46
CA ILE A 272 -14.58 22.76 -1.00
C ILE A 272 -14.11 22.12 -2.30
N GLY A 273 -14.60 20.93 -2.59
CA GLY A 273 -14.26 20.22 -3.82
C GLY A 273 -15.36 19.30 -4.30
N ALA A 274 -15.22 18.94 -5.57
CA ALA A 274 -16.06 17.93 -6.21
C ALA A 274 -15.16 17.05 -7.08
N ASP A 275 -15.38 15.75 -7.02
CA ASP A 275 -14.60 14.77 -7.75
C ASP A 275 -15.53 13.87 -8.57
N VAL A 276 -15.08 13.48 -9.77
CA VAL A 276 -15.75 12.49 -10.62
C VAL A 276 -14.70 11.53 -11.15
N ASP A 277 -14.99 10.24 -11.07
CA ASP A 277 -14.17 9.14 -11.57
C ASP A 277 -15.05 8.18 -12.38
N LEU A 278 -14.70 7.98 -13.65
CA LEU A 278 -15.36 7.07 -14.56
C LEU A 278 -14.38 5.98 -14.93
N ALA A 279 -14.74 4.72 -14.77
CA ALA A 279 -13.85 3.63 -15.12
C ALA A 279 -14.63 2.43 -15.69
N SER A 280 -13.95 1.69 -16.56
CA SER A 280 -14.36 0.39 -17.06
C SER A 280 -13.27 -0.63 -16.73
N GLY A 281 -13.62 -1.66 -16.01
CA GLY A 281 -12.69 -2.71 -15.60
C GLY A 281 -13.21 -4.09 -15.96
N TYR A 282 -12.30 -5.04 -16.10
CA TYR A 282 -12.62 -6.42 -16.44
C TYR A 282 -11.84 -7.41 -15.60
N LEU A 283 -12.38 -8.62 -15.48
CA LEU A 283 -11.67 -9.78 -14.93
C LEU A 283 -12.07 -11.03 -15.71
N ARG A 284 -11.05 -11.80 -16.10
CA ARG A 284 -11.21 -13.14 -16.66
C ARG A 284 -10.36 -14.13 -15.88
N GLU A 285 -11.02 -15.13 -15.31
CA GLU A 285 -10.37 -16.28 -14.64
C GLU A 285 -10.66 -17.55 -15.43
N SER A 286 -9.63 -18.37 -15.64
CA SER A 286 -9.74 -19.61 -16.39
C SER A 286 -8.80 -20.68 -15.89
N GLN A 287 -9.15 -21.94 -16.18
CA GLN A 287 -8.34 -23.10 -15.86
C GLN A 287 -8.13 -23.96 -17.11
N PRO A 288 -6.91 -24.09 -17.64
CA PRO A 288 -6.65 -24.83 -18.87
C PRO A 288 -6.46 -26.33 -18.66
N ALA A 289 -6.15 -26.77 -17.44
CA ALA A 289 -5.84 -28.15 -17.11
C ALA A 289 -6.73 -28.68 -15.97
N PRO A 290 -7.04 -29.99 -15.92
CA PRO A 290 -7.85 -30.54 -14.84
C PRO A 290 -7.09 -30.43 -13.51
N PHE A 291 -7.82 -30.10 -12.46
CA PHE A 291 -7.38 -30.15 -11.09
C PHE A 291 -8.45 -30.80 -10.20
N GLY A 292 -8.03 -31.56 -9.19
CA GLY A 292 -8.90 -32.13 -8.18
C GLY A 292 -8.09 -32.70 -7.04
N PHE A 293 -8.62 -32.63 -5.82
CA PHE A 293 -8.00 -33.23 -4.64
C PHE A 293 -8.14 -34.76 -4.60
N PHE A 294 -9.08 -35.31 -5.40
CA PHE A 294 -9.30 -36.75 -5.52
C PHE A 294 -9.84 -37.09 -6.92
N PRO A 295 -9.74 -38.36 -7.37
CA PRO A 295 -10.29 -38.78 -8.65
C PRO A 295 -11.78 -38.49 -8.77
N GLY A 296 -12.18 -37.78 -9.84
CA GLY A 296 -13.59 -37.41 -10.08
C GLY A 296 -14.03 -36.12 -9.38
N ASP A 297 -13.11 -35.34 -8.81
CA ASP A 297 -13.42 -34.03 -8.27
C ASP A 297 -13.82 -33.05 -9.40
N THR A 298 -15.04 -32.55 -9.34
CA THR A 298 -15.62 -31.63 -10.34
C THR A 298 -15.71 -30.19 -9.85
N ARG A 299 -15.14 -29.87 -8.67
CA ARG A 299 -15.21 -28.53 -8.10
C ARG A 299 -14.44 -27.50 -8.91
N PHE A 300 -13.43 -27.91 -9.65
CA PHE A 300 -12.54 -27.05 -10.44
C PHE A 300 -12.62 -27.42 -11.93
N PRO A 301 -13.67 -26.99 -12.63
CA PRO A 301 -13.87 -27.34 -14.04
C PRO A 301 -12.83 -26.67 -14.93
N ILE A 302 -12.47 -27.35 -16.01
CA ILE A 302 -11.67 -26.73 -17.09
C ILE A 302 -12.52 -25.66 -17.78
N GLY A 303 -11.87 -24.58 -18.20
CA GLY A 303 -12.49 -23.49 -18.95
C GLY A 303 -12.56 -22.19 -18.16
N ILE A 304 -13.54 -21.37 -18.50
CA ILE A 304 -13.75 -20.04 -17.89
C ILE A 304 -14.53 -20.22 -16.59
N HIS A 305 -14.00 -19.64 -15.51
CA HIS A 305 -14.66 -19.55 -14.22
C HIS A 305 -15.45 -18.24 -14.08
N TYR A 306 -14.81 -17.11 -14.43
CA TYR A 306 -15.40 -15.78 -14.49
C TYR A 306 -14.90 -15.07 -15.74
N ASP A 307 -15.76 -14.30 -16.37
CA ASP A 307 -15.43 -13.38 -17.46
C ASP A 307 -16.44 -12.24 -17.43
N TYR A 308 -16.03 -11.08 -16.94
CA TYR A 308 -16.96 -9.97 -16.74
C TYR A 308 -16.30 -8.60 -16.94
N THR A 309 -17.15 -7.62 -17.21
CA THR A 309 -16.83 -6.20 -17.23
C THR A 309 -17.67 -5.47 -16.18
N VAL A 310 -17.12 -4.43 -15.56
CA VAL A 310 -17.83 -3.54 -14.65
C VAL A 310 -17.53 -2.11 -15.06
N ASP A 311 -18.56 -1.37 -15.45
CA ASP A 311 -18.50 0.06 -15.67
C ASP A 311 -18.86 0.77 -14.37
N THR A 312 -18.09 1.79 -13.98
CA THR A 312 -18.27 2.48 -12.72
C THR A 312 -18.30 3.98 -12.86
N ILE A 313 -19.18 4.60 -12.09
CA ILE A 313 -19.25 6.04 -11.90
C ILE A 313 -19.13 6.32 -10.42
N VAL A 314 -18.14 7.13 -10.03
CA VAL A 314 -17.97 7.62 -8.66
C VAL A 314 -18.05 9.13 -8.66
N GLY A 315 -18.93 9.69 -7.84
CA GLY A 315 -19.07 11.12 -7.63
C GLY A 315 -18.91 11.47 -6.16
N ALA A 316 -18.23 12.59 -5.88
CA ALA A 316 -18.07 13.06 -4.51
C ALA A 316 -18.17 14.57 -4.40
N LEU A 317 -18.69 15.01 -3.25
CA LEU A 317 -18.65 16.41 -2.79
C LEU A 317 -18.01 16.44 -1.40
N TRP A 318 -17.11 17.40 -1.17
CA TRP A 318 -16.44 17.50 0.11
C TRP A 318 -16.15 18.95 0.52
N GLY A 319 -15.98 19.16 1.82
CA GLY A 319 -15.56 20.43 2.37
C GLY A 319 -14.75 20.25 3.63
N GLU A 320 -13.80 21.16 3.85
CA GLU A 320 -12.95 21.25 5.04
C GLU A 320 -12.83 22.70 5.50
N ILE A 321 -12.68 22.89 6.80
CA ILE A 321 -12.39 24.16 7.43
C ILE A 321 -11.25 24.00 8.42
N ASP A 322 -10.29 24.93 8.36
CA ASP A 322 -9.25 25.12 9.35
C ASP A 322 -9.52 26.45 10.05
N TRP A 323 -9.75 26.40 11.36
CA TRP A 323 -10.05 27.57 12.17
C TRP A 323 -9.07 27.72 13.32
N GLN A 324 -8.23 28.73 13.24
CA GLN A 324 -7.37 29.17 14.34
C GLN A 324 -8.20 29.94 15.36
N VAL A 325 -8.71 29.21 16.38
CA VAL A 325 -9.58 29.75 17.44
C VAL A 325 -8.84 30.72 18.34
N SER A 326 -7.54 30.49 18.53
CA SER A 326 -6.61 31.34 19.27
C SER A 326 -5.19 31.14 18.73
N ASP A 327 -4.24 31.94 19.22
CA ASP A 327 -2.80 31.79 18.84
C ASP A 327 -2.25 30.38 19.09
N LYS A 328 -2.93 29.59 19.93
CA LYS A 328 -2.47 28.25 20.33
C LYS A 328 -3.39 27.11 19.90
N LEU A 329 -4.61 27.38 19.47
CA LEU A 329 -5.60 26.35 19.20
C LEU A 329 -6.13 26.48 17.78
N THR A 330 -5.93 25.41 17.00
CA THR A 330 -6.53 25.22 15.67
C THR A 330 -7.54 24.08 15.72
N VAL A 331 -8.70 24.29 15.13
CA VAL A 331 -9.77 23.32 14.92
C VAL A 331 -9.84 22.99 13.44
N LEU A 332 -9.91 21.70 13.13
CA LEU A 332 -10.09 21.18 11.78
C LEU A 332 -11.42 20.43 11.72
N ALA A 333 -12.22 20.66 10.70
CA ALA A 333 -13.42 19.88 10.45
C ALA A 333 -13.58 19.62 8.96
N GLY A 334 -14.03 18.44 8.61
CA GLY A 334 -14.22 18.03 7.22
C GLY A 334 -15.38 17.06 7.07
N LEU A 335 -15.98 17.07 5.90
CA LEU A 335 -17.05 16.16 5.52
C LEU A 335 -16.95 15.85 4.04
N ARG A 336 -17.10 14.58 3.69
CA ARG A 336 -17.23 14.11 2.30
C ARG A 336 -18.46 13.20 2.17
N GLY A 337 -19.27 13.45 1.15
CA GLY A 337 -20.29 12.53 0.67
C GLY A 337 -19.82 11.92 -0.66
N GLU A 338 -19.98 10.63 -0.82
CA GLU A 338 -19.56 9.90 -2.00
C GLU A 338 -20.65 8.92 -2.43
N ALA A 339 -20.87 8.82 -3.76
CA ALA A 339 -21.82 7.90 -4.36
C ALA A 339 -21.14 7.13 -5.50
N HIS A 340 -21.38 5.81 -5.52
CA HIS A 340 -20.85 4.86 -6.51
C HIS A 340 -22.01 4.18 -7.22
N ALA A 341 -21.90 4.02 -8.53
CA ALA A 341 -22.80 3.22 -9.34
C ALA A 341 -21.96 2.23 -10.18
N TYR A 342 -22.32 0.95 -10.14
CA TYR A 342 -21.65 -0.14 -10.85
C TYR A 342 -22.65 -0.79 -11.82
N ASP A 343 -22.22 -1.01 -13.06
CA ASP A 343 -22.95 -1.77 -14.07
C ASP A 343 -22.10 -3.01 -14.43
N TYR A 344 -22.53 -4.17 -13.94
CA TYR A 344 -21.86 -5.45 -14.13
C TYR A 344 -22.49 -6.22 -15.27
N THR A 345 -21.67 -6.66 -16.23
CA THR A 345 -22.05 -7.57 -17.32
C THR A 345 -21.11 -8.78 -17.36
N THR A 346 -21.65 -9.96 -17.63
CA THR A 346 -20.88 -11.20 -17.71
C THR A 346 -20.94 -11.84 -19.09
N ASP A 347 -19.78 -12.26 -19.60
CA ASP A 347 -19.63 -13.10 -20.80
C ASP A 347 -19.53 -14.60 -20.44
N ALA A 348 -19.37 -14.94 -19.14
CA ALA A 348 -19.38 -16.30 -18.67
C ALA A 348 -20.81 -16.82 -18.46
N PRO A 349 -21.07 -18.13 -18.61
CA PRO A 349 -22.38 -18.70 -18.33
C PRO A 349 -22.84 -18.43 -16.90
N VAL A 350 -24.01 -17.81 -16.75
CA VAL A 350 -24.62 -17.49 -15.45
C VAL A 350 -24.95 -18.76 -14.67
N GLY A 351 -24.72 -18.75 -13.37
CA GLY A 351 -25.04 -19.83 -12.45
C GLY A 351 -23.83 -20.60 -11.95
N ILE A 352 -24.08 -21.77 -11.38
CA ILE A 352 -23.08 -22.58 -10.70
C ILE A 352 -22.34 -23.48 -11.69
N ASN A 353 -21.02 -23.39 -11.67
CA ASN A 353 -20.12 -24.30 -12.38
C ASN A 353 -19.00 -24.76 -11.44
N GLY A 354 -19.11 -25.99 -10.91
CA GLY A 354 -18.22 -26.48 -9.87
C GLY A 354 -18.35 -25.68 -8.58
N ARG A 355 -17.23 -25.10 -8.11
CA ARG A 355 -17.23 -24.22 -6.92
C ARG A 355 -17.55 -22.76 -7.23
N PHE A 356 -17.63 -22.37 -8.48
CA PHE A 356 -17.82 -20.99 -8.93
C PHE A 356 -19.30 -20.71 -9.18
N ASN A 357 -19.76 -19.52 -8.80
CA ASN A 357 -21.11 -19.05 -9.07
C ASN A 357 -21.04 -17.67 -9.77
N VAL A 358 -21.46 -17.63 -11.03
CA VAL A 358 -21.45 -16.43 -11.86
C VAL A 358 -22.80 -15.73 -11.73
N PRO A 359 -22.87 -14.51 -11.16
CA PRO A 359 -24.11 -13.75 -11.09
C PRO A 359 -24.59 -13.33 -12.49
N ALA A 360 -25.89 -13.11 -12.66
CA ALA A 360 -26.44 -12.46 -13.84
C ALA A 360 -26.06 -10.98 -13.88
N ASP A 361 -26.16 -10.35 -15.05
CA ASP A 361 -25.99 -8.91 -15.23
C ASP A 361 -26.83 -8.14 -14.20
N ARG A 362 -26.21 -7.11 -13.58
CA ARG A 362 -26.84 -6.33 -12.52
C ARG A 362 -26.23 -4.96 -12.36
N THR A 363 -26.95 -4.08 -11.71
CA THR A 363 -26.44 -2.78 -11.23
C THR A 363 -26.40 -2.75 -9.70
N ASP A 364 -25.40 -2.11 -9.13
CA ASP A 364 -25.25 -1.93 -7.69
C ASP A 364 -24.85 -0.48 -7.39
N ASP A 365 -25.48 0.09 -6.35
CA ASP A 365 -25.25 1.47 -5.92
C ASP A 365 -24.82 1.49 -4.45
N PHE A 366 -23.87 2.37 -4.12
CA PHE A 366 -23.40 2.59 -2.75
C PHE A 366 -23.26 4.08 -2.49
N ASP A 367 -23.64 4.52 -1.30
CA ASP A 367 -23.41 5.88 -0.84
C ASP A 367 -22.96 5.88 0.62
N PHE A 368 -22.11 6.85 0.96
CA PHE A 368 -21.63 7.02 2.33
C PHE A 368 -21.10 8.43 2.59
N VAL A 369 -20.93 8.71 3.88
CA VAL A 369 -20.39 9.99 4.37
C VAL A 369 -19.21 9.72 5.31
N THR A 370 -18.12 10.47 5.11
CA THR A 370 -16.88 10.38 5.91
C THR A 370 -16.61 11.70 6.63
N PRO A 371 -17.02 11.86 7.90
CA PRO A 371 -16.69 13.01 8.73
C PRO A 371 -15.25 12.93 9.26
N LYS A 372 -14.66 14.11 9.48
CA LYS A 372 -13.38 14.30 10.16
C LYS A 372 -13.45 15.49 11.11
N PHE A 373 -12.84 15.34 12.27
CA PHE A 373 -12.66 16.43 13.24
C PHE A 373 -11.29 16.34 13.89
N GLY A 374 -10.57 17.45 13.97
CA GLY A 374 -9.24 17.51 14.55
C GLY A 374 -9.03 18.76 15.41
N LEU A 375 -8.17 18.63 16.41
CA LEU A 375 -7.69 19.71 17.27
C LEU A 375 -6.17 19.69 17.26
N VAL A 376 -5.53 20.83 17.13
CA VAL A 376 -4.11 21.04 17.32
C VAL A 376 -3.92 22.14 18.34
N TYR A 377 -3.18 21.85 19.41
CA TYR A 377 -2.86 22.79 20.47
C TYR A 377 -1.35 22.97 20.59
N GLU A 378 -0.88 24.19 20.35
CA GLU A 378 0.53 24.58 20.50
C GLU A 378 0.86 24.74 21.98
N ALA A 379 1.31 23.65 22.62
CA ALA A 379 1.63 23.64 24.04
C ALA A 379 2.83 24.56 24.36
N THR A 380 3.83 24.50 23.48
CA THR A 380 5.00 25.41 23.46
C THR A 380 5.32 25.80 22.02
N ASP A 381 6.31 26.66 21.80
CA ASP A 381 6.77 27.04 20.45
C ASP A 381 7.33 25.88 19.63
N THR A 382 7.62 24.74 20.27
CA THR A 382 8.25 23.58 19.62
C THR A 382 7.50 22.27 19.83
N VAL A 383 6.40 22.26 20.58
CA VAL A 383 5.62 21.04 20.90
C VAL A 383 4.15 21.30 20.69
N SER A 384 3.52 20.51 19.85
CA SER A 384 2.08 20.50 19.59
C SER A 384 1.45 19.24 20.16
N LEU A 385 0.28 19.37 20.78
CA LEU A 385 -0.63 18.27 21.11
C LEU A 385 -1.72 18.22 20.05
N TYR A 386 -2.18 17.04 19.70
CA TYR A 386 -3.28 16.90 18.74
C TYR A 386 -4.26 15.80 19.14
N SER A 387 -5.47 15.95 18.66
CA SER A 387 -6.45 14.86 18.64
C SER A 387 -7.20 14.86 17.31
N ASN A 388 -7.61 13.69 16.87
CA ASN A 388 -8.28 13.50 15.60
C ASN A 388 -9.32 12.39 15.70
N TYR A 389 -10.52 12.66 15.17
CA TYR A 389 -11.52 11.65 14.83
C TYR A 389 -11.70 11.65 13.33
N ALA A 390 -11.73 10.48 12.71
CA ALA A 390 -12.01 10.35 11.29
C ALA A 390 -12.70 9.01 10.99
N ARG A 391 -13.67 9.03 10.07
CA ARG A 391 -14.25 7.84 9.46
C ARG A 391 -13.61 7.60 8.10
N GLY A 392 -13.10 6.38 7.89
CA GLY A 392 -12.77 5.84 6.57
C GLY A 392 -13.92 4.97 6.07
N SER A 393 -14.16 4.97 4.76
CA SER A 393 -15.19 4.12 4.18
C SER A 393 -14.72 3.55 2.84
N ARG A 394 -15.26 2.37 2.50
CA ARG A 394 -14.99 1.68 1.24
C ARG A 394 -16.25 1.05 0.71
N ALA A 395 -16.65 1.42 -0.51
CA ALA A 395 -17.63 0.63 -1.24
C ALA A 395 -17.05 -0.76 -1.55
N PRO A 396 -17.85 -1.84 -1.59
CA PRO A 396 -17.40 -3.16 -2.02
C PRO A 396 -16.74 -3.10 -3.39
N GLN A 397 -15.67 -3.86 -3.59
CA GLN A 397 -14.98 -3.90 -4.87
C GLN A 397 -15.63 -4.89 -5.83
N ALA A 398 -15.36 -4.74 -7.12
CA ALA A 398 -15.88 -5.64 -8.14
C ALA A 398 -15.54 -7.12 -7.86
N SER A 399 -14.34 -7.41 -7.36
CA SER A 399 -13.95 -8.77 -6.95
C SER A 399 -14.70 -9.29 -5.73
N ASP A 400 -15.11 -8.41 -4.82
CA ASP A 400 -15.90 -8.75 -3.63
C ASP A 400 -17.34 -9.12 -4.03
N MET A 401 -17.89 -8.36 -4.98
CA MET A 401 -19.29 -8.44 -5.43
C MET A 401 -19.56 -9.54 -6.43
N TYR A 402 -18.60 -9.87 -7.32
CA TYR A 402 -18.88 -10.65 -8.52
C TYR A 402 -18.12 -11.97 -8.64
N ARG A 403 -17.26 -12.32 -7.68
CA ARG A 403 -16.55 -13.61 -7.62
C ARG A 403 -17.11 -14.51 -6.51
N HIS A 404 -18.32 -15.02 -6.71
CA HIS A 404 -18.99 -15.84 -5.72
C HIS A 404 -18.58 -17.32 -5.79
N GLN A 405 -18.65 -17.99 -4.64
CA GLN A 405 -18.56 -19.44 -4.56
C GLN A 405 -19.94 -20.07 -4.74
N SER A 406 -19.97 -21.34 -5.13
CA SER A 406 -21.23 -22.08 -5.41
C SER A 406 -22.24 -22.12 -4.25
N GLN A 407 -21.75 -21.96 -3.02
CA GLN A 407 -22.57 -21.95 -1.81
C GLN A 407 -23.08 -20.54 -1.45
N GLN A 408 -22.69 -19.53 -2.20
CA GLN A 408 -23.09 -18.15 -1.98
C GLN A 408 -24.17 -17.75 -2.98
N GLY A 409 -25.24 -17.15 -2.48
CA GLY A 409 -26.12 -16.32 -3.28
C GLY A 409 -25.41 -15.01 -3.68
N THR A 410 -26.12 -14.12 -4.37
CA THR A 410 -25.64 -12.76 -4.56
C THR A 410 -25.45 -12.12 -3.19
N ALA A 411 -24.20 -11.88 -2.79
CA ALA A 411 -23.94 -11.24 -1.51
C ALA A 411 -24.47 -9.81 -1.54
N GLU A 412 -25.24 -9.45 -0.54
CA GLU A 412 -25.52 -8.06 -0.20
C GLU A 412 -24.30 -7.59 0.60
N ALA A 413 -23.29 -7.04 -0.09
CA ALA A 413 -22.15 -6.45 0.58
C ALA A 413 -22.49 -5.00 0.93
N GLU A 414 -22.21 -4.62 2.17
CA GLU A 414 -22.39 -3.26 2.67
C GLU A 414 -21.09 -2.46 2.57
N VAL A 415 -21.20 -1.15 2.74
CA VAL A 415 -20.04 -0.26 2.83
C VAL A 415 -19.23 -0.59 4.07
N GLU A 416 -17.95 -0.93 3.89
CA GLU A 416 -16.99 -1.09 4.98
C GLU A 416 -16.70 0.26 5.62
N THR A 417 -16.69 0.34 6.96
CA THR A 417 -16.38 1.57 7.69
C THR A 417 -15.34 1.33 8.79
N LEU A 418 -14.53 2.35 9.06
CA LEU A 418 -13.59 2.39 10.17
C LEU A 418 -13.70 3.74 10.86
N ASP A 419 -14.18 3.75 12.10
CA ASP A 419 -14.20 4.92 12.97
C ASP A 419 -12.93 4.94 13.82
N SER A 420 -12.10 5.96 13.64
CA SER A 420 -10.82 6.08 14.33
C SER A 420 -10.74 7.33 15.18
N PHE A 421 -10.26 7.18 16.41
CA PHE A 421 -9.90 8.28 17.30
C PHE A 421 -8.41 8.18 17.67
N GLU A 422 -7.70 9.30 17.60
CA GLU A 422 -6.28 9.42 17.91
C GLU A 422 -6.02 10.65 18.78
N ILE A 423 -5.08 10.51 19.71
CA ILE A 423 -4.46 11.63 20.44
C ILE A 423 -2.92 11.49 20.34
N GLY A 424 -2.22 12.60 20.32
CA GLY A 424 -0.77 12.54 20.26
C GLY A 424 -0.08 13.85 20.61
N ALA A 425 1.24 13.76 20.61
CA ALA A 425 2.14 14.88 20.79
C ALA A 425 3.30 14.76 19.81
N ARG A 426 3.66 15.85 19.16
CA ARG A 426 4.82 15.90 18.28
C ARG A 426 5.58 17.20 18.46
N GLY A 427 6.87 17.16 18.19
CA GLY A 427 7.66 18.37 18.32
C GLY A 427 9.15 18.15 18.35
N ALA A 428 9.86 19.18 18.77
CA ALA A 428 11.31 19.21 18.90
C ALA A 428 11.73 19.63 20.31
N LEU A 429 12.73 18.96 20.85
CA LEU A 429 13.35 19.22 22.15
C LEU A 429 14.85 19.46 21.96
N ALA A 430 15.55 19.85 23.05
CA ALA A 430 16.99 20.09 23.06
C ALA A 430 17.47 21.03 21.93
N GLY A 431 16.73 22.13 21.71
CA GLY A 431 17.08 23.11 20.68
C GLY A 431 16.90 22.59 19.23
N GLY A 432 16.04 21.60 19.02
CA GLY A 432 15.79 20.97 17.72
C GLY A 432 16.60 19.68 17.47
N ALA A 433 17.52 19.32 18.37
CA ALA A 433 18.35 18.13 18.21
C ALA A 433 17.56 16.82 18.35
N LEU A 434 16.44 16.81 19.08
CA LEU A 434 15.56 15.65 19.25
C LEU A 434 14.17 15.99 18.70
N MET A 435 13.77 15.35 17.61
CA MET A 435 12.40 15.36 17.09
C MET A 435 11.66 14.10 17.54
N PHE A 436 10.37 14.21 17.86
CA PHE A 436 9.55 13.09 18.28
C PHE A 436 8.11 13.22 17.80
N ASP A 437 7.46 12.06 17.66
CA ASP A 437 6.02 11.89 17.43
C ASP A 437 5.55 10.72 18.31
N VAL A 438 4.52 10.95 19.13
CA VAL A 438 3.89 9.94 19.99
C VAL A 438 2.40 9.98 19.75
N ALA A 439 1.79 8.85 19.44
CA ALA A 439 0.36 8.73 19.23
C ALA A 439 -0.22 7.54 19.98
N ALA A 440 -1.45 7.69 20.46
CA ALA A 440 -2.29 6.60 20.92
C ALA A 440 -3.61 6.64 20.13
N TYR A 441 -4.06 5.48 19.66
CA TYR A 441 -5.25 5.39 18.82
C TYR A 441 -6.16 4.23 19.22
N THR A 442 -7.44 4.37 18.86
CA THR A 442 -8.42 3.29 18.83
C THR A 442 -9.26 3.41 17.57
N ALA A 443 -9.59 2.30 16.95
CA ALA A 443 -10.44 2.27 15.77
C ALA A 443 -11.33 1.03 15.77
N ASP A 444 -12.62 1.21 15.48
CA ASP A 444 -13.59 0.15 15.31
C ASP A 444 -13.95 0.03 13.83
N LYS A 445 -13.85 -1.19 13.29
CA LYS A 445 -14.14 -1.53 11.90
C LYS A 445 -15.37 -2.41 11.81
N ASP A 446 -16.31 -2.02 10.94
CA ASP A 446 -17.55 -2.73 10.70
C ASP A 446 -17.73 -3.07 9.22
N ASN A 447 -18.52 -4.12 8.95
CA ASN A 447 -18.84 -4.63 7.60
C ASN A 447 -17.59 -4.95 6.81
N PHE A 448 -16.52 -5.41 7.49
CA PHE A 448 -15.33 -5.72 6.77
C PHE A 448 -15.50 -7.01 5.98
N PHE A 449 -15.06 -6.92 4.72
CA PHE A 449 -15.11 -8.04 3.80
C PHE A 449 -13.89 -8.93 3.99
N PHE A 450 -14.10 -10.24 4.13
CA PHE A 450 -13.03 -11.23 4.11
C PHE A 450 -13.50 -12.55 3.47
N ARG A 451 -12.52 -13.39 3.13
CA ARG A 451 -12.79 -14.72 2.60
C ARG A 451 -12.43 -15.75 3.67
N ASP A 452 -13.40 -16.53 4.09
CA ASP A 452 -13.20 -17.53 5.12
C ASP A 452 -12.45 -18.79 4.61
N SER A 453 -12.16 -19.74 5.50
CA SER A 453 -11.42 -20.98 5.18
C SER A 453 -12.11 -21.88 4.15
N ASP A 454 -13.41 -21.77 3.98
CA ASP A 454 -14.15 -22.47 2.92
C ASP A 454 -14.10 -21.70 1.59
N GLY A 455 -13.49 -20.52 1.59
CA GLY A 455 -13.37 -19.62 0.44
C GLY A 455 -14.63 -18.80 0.18
N LEU A 456 -15.55 -18.72 1.15
CA LEU A 456 -16.77 -17.93 1.06
C LEU A 456 -16.48 -16.46 1.40
N ASN A 457 -17.09 -15.56 0.65
CA ASN A 457 -17.02 -14.13 0.94
C ASN A 457 -17.92 -13.80 2.14
N VAL A 458 -17.35 -13.20 3.17
CA VAL A 458 -18.05 -12.74 4.38
C VAL A 458 -18.03 -11.22 4.36
N THR A 459 -19.16 -10.60 4.68
CA THR A 459 -19.36 -9.15 4.51
C THR A 459 -19.80 -8.44 5.80
N ASP A 460 -19.86 -9.16 6.91
CA ASP A 460 -20.34 -8.70 8.21
C ASP A 460 -19.30 -8.83 9.33
N GLY A 461 -18.02 -8.90 8.97
CA GLY A 461 -16.93 -8.95 9.95
C GLY A 461 -16.79 -7.64 10.72
N SER A 462 -16.34 -7.70 11.96
CA SER A 462 -16.00 -6.53 12.75
C SER A 462 -14.71 -6.74 13.57
N THR A 463 -13.93 -5.68 13.72
CA THR A 463 -12.64 -5.72 14.45
C THR A 463 -12.40 -4.42 15.18
N ARG A 464 -11.62 -4.50 16.27
CA ARG A 464 -11.10 -3.32 16.99
C ARG A 464 -9.59 -3.29 16.91
N HIS A 465 -9.05 -2.11 16.65
CA HIS A 465 -7.62 -1.85 16.55
C HIS A 465 -7.24 -0.75 17.55
N GLN A 466 -6.31 -1.05 18.46
CA GLN A 466 -5.83 -0.09 19.45
C GLN A 466 -4.30 -0.12 19.45
N GLY A 467 -3.65 1.01 19.72
CA GLY A 467 -2.19 1.00 19.76
C GLY A 467 -1.57 2.29 20.27
N ILE A 468 -0.26 2.17 20.51
CA ILE A 468 0.62 3.28 20.87
C ILE A 468 1.81 3.24 19.91
N GLU A 469 2.15 4.38 19.37
CA GLU A 469 3.26 4.57 18.44
C GLU A 469 4.18 5.66 18.94
N VAL A 470 5.48 5.39 18.88
CA VAL A 470 6.52 6.36 19.23
C VAL A 470 7.56 6.37 18.12
N ALA A 471 7.85 7.54 17.58
CA ALA A 471 8.95 7.76 16.64
C ALA A 471 9.86 8.89 17.15
N ALA A 472 11.16 8.72 16.97
CA ALA A 472 12.13 9.74 17.34
C ALA A 472 13.30 9.80 16.36
N SER A 473 13.84 11.00 16.19
CA SER A 473 15.08 11.26 15.46
C SER A 473 15.95 12.21 16.30
N TRP A 474 17.13 11.75 16.66
CA TRP A 474 18.04 12.46 17.54
C TRP A 474 19.40 12.69 16.90
N GLN A 475 19.74 13.94 16.69
CA GLN A 475 21.10 14.38 16.38
C GLN A 475 21.91 14.43 17.68
N ILE A 476 22.61 13.32 18.00
CA ILE A 476 23.43 13.21 19.22
C ILE A 476 24.64 14.17 19.16
N SER A 477 25.21 14.30 17.98
CA SER A 477 26.28 15.24 17.65
C SER A 477 26.29 15.52 16.14
N ASP A 478 27.23 16.35 15.66
CA ASP A 478 27.40 16.60 14.21
C ASP A 478 27.76 15.33 13.42
N GLN A 479 28.23 14.29 14.09
CA GLN A 479 28.64 13.03 13.48
C GLN A 479 27.69 11.86 13.73
N PHE A 480 26.83 11.91 14.75
CA PHE A 480 25.99 10.77 15.13
C PHE A 480 24.51 11.15 15.15
N PHE A 481 23.74 10.37 14.41
CA PHE A 481 22.29 10.50 14.31
C PHE A 481 21.66 9.16 14.64
N LEU A 482 20.73 9.17 15.59
CA LEU A 482 19.91 8.01 15.99
C LEU A 482 18.47 8.25 15.53
N GLY A 483 17.92 7.32 14.78
CA GLY A 483 16.51 7.32 14.37
C GLY A 483 15.83 6.03 14.78
N GLY A 484 14.52 6.05 14.93
CA GLY A 484 13.77 4.83 15.14
C GLY A 484 12.33 5.05 15.55
N ASN A 485 11.62 3.95 15.60
CA ASN A 485 10.25 3.90 16.08
C ASN A 485 9.96 2.57 16.76
N VAL A 486 8.92 2.57 17.57
CA VAL A 486 8.29 1.39 18.14
C VAL A 486 6.79 1.58 18.12
N SER A 487 6.06 0.53 17.77
CA SER A 487 4.61 0.47 17.78
C SER A 487 4.16 -0.76 18.56
N TRP A 488 3.22 -0.56 19.46
CA TRP A 488 2.46 -1.63 20.08
C TRP A 488 1.02 -1.54 19.61
N SER A 489 0.43 -2.67 19.21
CA SER A 489 -0.97 -2.73 18.77
C SER A 489 -1.68 -3.94 19.34
N ASP A 490 -2.92 -3.73 19.74
CA ASP A 490 -3.86 -4.77 20.13
C ASP A 490 -5.00 -4.78 19.11
N GLN A 491 -5.10 -5.84 18.33
CA GLN A 491 -6.09 -5.99 17.27
C GLN A 491 -6.92 -7.24 17.55
N ILE A 492 -8.23 -7.08 17.74
CA ILE A 492 -9.13 -8.16 18.12
C ILE A 492 -10.34 -8.25 17.19
N TYR A 493 -10.85 -9.45 17.02
CA TYR A 493 -12.18 -9.67 16.48
C TYR A 493 -13.24 -9.23 17.47
N THR A 494 -14.30 -8.58 17.01
CA THR A 494 -15.46 -8.15 17.82
C THR A 494 -16.73 -8.88 17.40
N PHE A 495 -16.60 -10.04 16.75
CA PHE A 495 -17.69 -10.92 16.36
C PHE A 495 -17.28 -12.40 16.50
N GLY A 496 -18.26 -13.29 16.44
CA GLY A 496 -18.02 -14.73 16.48
C GLY A 496 -18.52 -15.42 15.23
N ARG A 497 -17.71 -16.33 14.64
CA ARG A 497 -18.07 -17.16 13.48
C ARG A 497 -17.38 -18.50 13.54
N ILE A 498 -18.13 -19.57 13.24
CA ILE A 498 -17.60 -20.93 13.07
C ILE A 498 -17.87 -21.35 11.63
N VAL A 499 -16.81 -21.67 10.90
CA VAL A 499 -16.87 -22.05 9.49
C VAL A 499 -16.66 -23.56 9.37
N GLY A 500 -17.41 -24.20 8.45
CA GLY A 500 -17.18 -25.53 7.93
C GLY A 500 -16.77 -26.60 8.95
N ASN A 501 -17.67 -27.02 9.83
CA ASN A 501 -17.39 -28.05 10.84
C ASN A 501 -16.21 -27.72 11.79
N GLY A 502 -15.89 -26.44 11.98
CA GLY A 502 -14.80 -25.99 12.83
C GLY A 502 -13.44 -25.90 12.11
N SER A 503 -13.42 -25.86 10.78
CA SER A 503 -12.20 -25.62 9.99
C SER A 503 -11.60 -24.22 10.24
N GLU A 504 -12.45 -23.26 10.63
CA GLU A 504 -12.05 -21.95 11.09
C GLU A 504 -12.96 -21.52 12.24
N ILE A 505 -12.39 -20.99 13.30
CA ILE A 505 -13.13 -20.52 14.47
C ILE A 505 -12.64 -19.09 14.77
N ILE A 506 -13.55 -18.13 14.57
CA ILE A 506 -13.38 -16.75 15.03
C ILE A 506 -14.19 -16.62 16.31
N LEU A 507 -13.57 -16.17 17.39
CA LEU A 507 -14.25 -15.85 18.65
C LEU A 507 -14.10 -14.37 18.94
N ASP A 508 -15.14 -13.77 19.47
CA ASP A 508 -15.09 -12.40 20.00
C ASP A 508 -14.00 -12.30 21.08
N GLY A 509 -13.10 -11.33 20.93
CA GLY A 509 -11.92 -11.13 21.78
C GLY A 509 -10.65 -11.85 21.32
N ASN A 510 -10.71 -12.78 20.36
CA ASN A 510 -9.48 -13.33 19.78
C ASN A 510 -8.67 -12.26 19.04
N LYS A 511 -7.34 -12.39 19.09
CA LYS A 511 -6.45 -11.56 18.28
C LYS A 511 -6.70 -11.80 16.81
N VAL A 512 -6.69 -10.73 16.03
CA VAL A 512 -6.74 -10.84 14.57
C VAL A 512 -5.43 -11.44 14.10
N ASP A 513 -5.52 -12.48 13.27
CA ASP A 513 -4.34 -13.14 12.72
C ASP A 513 -3.55 -12.22 11.77
N THR A 514 -2.26 -12.52 11.60
CA THR A 514 -1.32 -11.74 10.79
C THR A 514 -1.12 -10.28 11.24
N ALA A 515 -1.37 -10.01 12.51
CA ALA A 515 -1.26 -8.69 13.14
C ALA A 515 -0.21 -8.73 14.28
N PRO A 516 1.06 -8.41 14.01
CA PRO A 516 2.08 -8.35 15.07
C PRO A 516 1.70 -7.36 16.16
N GLU A 517 1.85 -7.76 17.43
CA GLU A 517 1.62 -6.83 18.55
C GLU A 517 2.71 -5.75 18.63
N TRP A 518 3.93 -6.09 18.24
CA TRP A 518 5.06 -5.18 18.28
C TRP A 518 5.73 -5.05 16.93
N LEU A 519 5.97 -3.82 16.53
CA LEU A 519 6.80 -3.47 15.38
C LEU A 519 7.85 -2.46 15.85
N GLY A 520 9.05 -2.53 15.30
CA GLY A 520 10.10 -1.59 15.63
C GLY A 520 11.14 -1.43 14.54
N ASN A 521 11.73 -0.24 14.50
CA ASN A 521 12.88 0.05 13.65
C ASN A 521 13.85 0.95 14.42
N ALA A 522 15.15 0.72 14.27
CA ALA A 522 16.18 1.61 14.79
C ALA A 522 17.31 1.73 13.78
N SER A 523 17.89 2.93 13.67
CA SER A 523 19.04 3.21 12.82
C SER A 523 20.03 4.13 13.52
N LEU A 524 21.31 3.86 13.37
CA LEU A 524 22.41 4.72 13.83
C LEU A 524 23.26 5.08 12.60
N THR A 525 23.31 6.37 12.30
CA THR A 525 24.16 6.92 11.23
C THR A 525 25.38 7.58 11.86
N TRP A 526 26.56 7.24 11.35
CA TRP A 526 27.83 7.85 11.69
C TRP A 526 28.47 8.52 10.47
N LEU A 527 28.81 9.78 10.61
CA LEU A 527 29.49 10.60 9.60
C LEU A 527 30.92 10.91 10.08
N PRO A 528 31.89 9.99 9.91
CA PRO A 528 33.26 10.19 10.35
C PRO A 528 33.98 11.34 9.61
N SER A 529 33.49 11.71 8.45
CA SER A 529 33.92 12.86 7.67
C SER A 529 32.82 13.29 6.72
N ASP A 530 32.97 14.46 6.08
CA ASP A 530 32.04 14.98 5.06
C ASP A 530 31.91 14.09 3.82
N LYS A 531 32.77 13.07 3.68
CA LYS A 531 32.80 12.16 2.53
C LYS A 531 32.30 10.74 2.85
N ILE A 532 32.16 10.40 4.11
CA ILE A 532 31.82 9.02 4.52
C ILE A 532 30.55 9.04 5.35
N SER A 533 29.61 8.21 4.96
CA SER A 533 28.39 7.90 5.74
C SER A 533 28.32 6.41 5.99
N LEU A 534 28.13 6.04 7.25
CA LEU A 534 27.92 4.65 7.69
C LEU A 534 26.60 4.60 8.46
N GLU A 535 25.74 3.65 8.11
CA GLU A 535 24.47 3.43 8.80
C GLU A 535 24.31 1.95 9.13
N ILE A 536 23.97 1.66 10.37
CA ILE A 536 23.47 0.34 10.80
C ILE A 536 22.00 0.51 11.17
N SER A 537 21.15 -0.40 10.69
CA SER A 537 19.73 -0.40 11.02
C SER A 537 19.23 -1.79 11.36
N ALA A 538 18.11 -1.86 12.07
CA ALA A 538 17.44 -3.10 12.41
C ALA A 538 15.94 -2.93 12.34
N ASN A 539 15.23 -3.94 11.79
CA ASN A 539 13.78 -4.03 11.74
C ASN A 539 13.34 -5.21 12.62
N TYR A 540 12.38 -4.97 13.48
CA TYR A 540 11.78 -5.95 14.37
C TYR A 540 10.31 -6.14 14.07
N VAL A 541 9.90 -7.39 13.90
CA VAL A 541 8.51 -7.84 13.83
C VAL A 541 8.30 -8.81 14.98
N GLY A 542 7.37 -8.49 15.86
CA GLY A 542 7.05 -9.33 17.02
C GLY A 542 6.21 -10.54 16.65
N GLU A 543 5.98 -11.39 17.64
CA GLU A 543 5.09 -12.55 17.59
C GLU A 543 3.67 -12.16 17.15
N TYR A 544 3.00 -13.06 16.39
CA TYR A 544 1.59 -12.92 16.04
C TYR A 544 0.95 -14.27 15.71
N PHE A 545 -0.37 -14.37 15.91
CA PHE A 545 -1.13 -15.55 15.49
C PHE A 545 -1.27 -15.59 13.97
N THR A 546 -1.14 -16.80 13.42
CA THR A 546 -1.29 -17.05 11.98
C THR A 546 -2.70 -17.48 11.60
N ASN A 547 -3.55 -17.82 12.59
CA ASN A 547 -4.94 -18.23 12.39
C ASN A 547 -5.91 -17.52 13.36
N PRO A 548 -7.18 -17.32 12.96
CA PRO A 548 -8.16 -16.61 13.78
C PRO A 548 -8.55 -17.35 15.07
N ALA A 549 -8.30 -18.66 15.17
CA ALA A 549 -8.53 -19.45 16.41
C ALA A 549 -7.46 -19.20 17.50
N ASN A 550 -6.39 -18.49 17.17
CA ASN A 550 -5.24 -18.22 18.04
C ASN A 550 -4.57 -19.52 18.57
N THR A 551 -4.44 -20.51 17.72
CA THR A 551 -3.82 -21.81 18.03
C THR A 551 -2.51 -22.06 17.30
N GLN A 552 -2.14 -21.19 16.38
CA GLN A 552 -0.91 -21.22 15.59
C GLN A 552 -0.32 -19.82 15.57
N ASP A 553 0.95 -19.70 15.74
CA ASP A 553 1.69 -18.45 15.85
C ASP A 553 2.97 -18.46 15.03
N TYR A 554 3.56 -17.31 14.88
CA TYR A 554 4.89 -17.05 14.32
C TYR A 554 5.65 -16.18 15.30
N ASP A 555 6.85 -16.60 15.70
CA ASP A 555 7.66 -15.98 16.77
C ASP A 555 8.18 -14.56 16.41
N GLY A 556 8.02 -14.13 15.15
CA GLY A 556 8.56 -12.87 14.67
C GLY A 556 10.04 -12.98 14.27
N HIS A 557 10.71 -11.82 14.06
CA HIS A 557 12.10 -11.78 13.64
C HIS A 557 12.75 -10.42 13.87
N LEU A 558 14.10 -10.41 13.83
CA LEU A 558 14.93 -9.20 13.86
C LEU A 558 15.96 -9.25 12.73
N VAL A 559 15.86 -8.34 11.79
CA VAL A 559 16.76 -8.25 10.62
C VAL A 559 17.60 -7.00 10.70
N GLY A 560 18.94 -7.17 10.72
CA GLY A 560 19.91 -6.09 10.72
C GLY A 560 20.46 -5.80 9.33
N ASN A 561 20.71 -4.50 9.02
CA ASN A 561 21.27 -4.05 7.75
C ASN A 561 22.42 -3.07 7.98
N LEU A 562 23.31 -2.96 6.99
CA LEU A 562 24.42 -2.00 6.99
C LEU A 562 24.44 -1.27 5.63
N ARG A 563 24.62 0.04 5.68
CA ARG A 563 24.90 0.87 4.51
C ARG A 563 26.18 1.67 4.73
N ALA A 564 27.04 1.68 3.72
CA ALA A 564 28.23 2.55 3.70
C ALA A 564 28.24 3.31 2.36
N ALA A 565 28.48 4.61 2.43
CA ALA A 565 28.62 5.47 1.24
C ALA A 565 29.91 6.29 1.33
N TYR A 566 30.52 6.54 0.17
CA TYR A 566 31.74 7.33 0.03
C TYR A 566 31.65 8.28 -1.15
N ASP A 567 31.77 9.57 -0.88
CA ASP A 567 31.88 10.63 -1.88
C ASP A 567 33.30 10.69 -2.44
N VAL A 568 33.50 10.01 -3.59
CA VAL A 568 34.77 10.05 -4.32
C VAL A 568 35.09 11.45 -4.81
N SER A 569 34.03 12.18 -5.23
CA SER A 569 34.06 13.60 -5.59
C SER A 569 32.65 14.18 -5.48
N ASP A 570 32.48 15.50 -5.62
CA ASP A 570 31.17 16.17 -5.62
C ASP A 570 30.19 15.61 -6.66
N ALA A 571 30.70 14.94 -7.69
CA ALA A 571 29.92 14.37 -8.77
C ALA A 571 29.81 12.83 -8.74
N LEU A 572 30.53 12.14 -7.86
CA LEU A 572 30.56 10.68 -7.83
C LEU A 572 30.53 10.16 -6.39
N GLU A 573 29.45 9.49 -6.05
CA GLU A 573 29.28 8.68 -4.83
C GLU A 573 29.38 7.18 -5.17
N THR A 574 29.99 6.40 -4.30
CA THR A 574 29.93 4.92 -4.31
C THR A 574 29.30 4.43 -3.01
N PHE A 575 28.59 3.31 -3.07
CA PHE A 575 27.96 2.77 -1.87
C PHE A 575 27.96 1.24 -1.85
N VAL A 576 27.85 0.71 -0.64
CA VAL A 576 27.64 -0.71 -0.34
C VAL A 576 26.44 -0.82 0.60
N ILE A 577 25.55 -1.77 0.33
CA ILE A 577 24.45 -2.13 1.20
C ILE A 577 24.53 -3.62 1.49
N VAL A 578 24.53 -3.99 2.77
CA VAL A 578 24.43 -5.37 3.24
C VAL A 578 23.07 -5.51 3.90
N ARG A 579 22.23 -6.38 3.36
CA ARG A 579 20.91 -6.70 3.94
C ARG A 579 20.99 -8.04 4.65
N ASN A 580 20.21 -8.16 5.71
CA ASN A 580 20.20 -9.32 6.57
C ASN A 580 21.63 -9.71 7.03
N LEU A 581 22.27 -8.78 7.73
CA LEU A 581 23.69 -8.85 8.10
C LEU A 581 24.04 -10.10 8.93
N THR A 582 23.11 -10.61 9.71
CA THR A 582 23.25 -11.79 10.58
C THR A 582 22.84 -13.09 9.90
N ASP A 583 22.40 -13.05 8.64
CA ASP A 583 21.81 -14.16 7.90
C ASP A 583 20.64 -14.83 8.66
N GLU A 584 19.80 -14.01 9.26
CA GLU A 584 18.59 -14.45 9.95
C GLU A 584 17.71 -15.28 9.01
N LYS A 585 17.17 -16.38 9.53
CA LYS A 585 16.21 -17.22 8.82
C LYS A 585 14.82 -16.85 9.30
N TYR A 586 14.06 -16.19 8.49
CA TYR A 586 12.77 -15.62 8.86
C TYR A 586 11.75 -15.77 7.74
N ALA A 587 10.49 -15.59 8.09
CA ALA A 587 9.42 -15.44 7.13
C ALA A 587 9.00 -13.96 7.07
N ASP A 588 9.03 -13.36 5.88
CA ASP A 588 8.46 -12.03 5.64
C ASP A 588 6.95 -12.02 5.91
N ARG A 589 6.32 -13.18 5.71
CA ARG A 589 4.92 -13.42 6.01
C ARG A 589 4.72 -14.86 6.48
N ALA A 590 3.95 -15.04 7.53
CA ALA A 590 3.40 -16.32 7.96
C ALA A 590 1.88 -16.20 8.10
N ASP A 591 1.14 -17.17 7.59
CA ASP A 591 -0.31 -17.23 7.71
C ASP A 591 -0.80 -18.68 7.76
N PHE A 592 -2.11 -18.88 7.88
CA PHE A 592 -2.72 -20.19 7.92
C PHE A 592 -3.83 -20.29 6.85
N ALA A 593 -3.74 -21.27 5.98
CA ALA A 593 -4.80 -21.57 5.05
C ALA A 593 -4.76 -23.05 4.64
N PHE A 594 -5.90 -23.56 4.19
CA PHE A 594 -6.06 -24.96 3.75
C PHE A 594 -5.62 -26.00 4.81
N GLY A 595 -5.78 -25.64 6.10
CA GLY A 595 -5.44 -26.51 7.22
C GLY A 595 -3.96 -26.58 7.60
N ASN A 596 -3.10 -25.68 7.04
CA ASN A 596 -1.66 -25.66 7.30
C ASN A 596 -1.14 -24.24 7.53
N GLN A 597 -0.09 -24.11 8.35
CA GLN A 597 0.73 -22.93 8.37
C GLN A 597 1.48 -22.78 7.03
N ARG A 598 1.52 -21.56 6.54
CA ARG A 598 2.22 -21.19 5.31
C ARG A 598 3.24 -20.11 5.61
N PHE A 599 4.43 -20.25 5.05
CA PHE A 599 5.51 -19.28 5.20
C PHE A 599 5.96 -18.76 3.85
N PHE A 600 6.24 -17.48 3.80
CA PHE A 600 6.87 -16.78 2.67
C PHE A 600 8.25 -16.33 3.13
N PRO A 601 9.31 -17.10 2.82
CA PRO A 601 10.63 -16.89 3.42
C PRO A 601 11.26 -15.57 3.01
N GLY A 602 11.86 -14.88 3.97
CA GLY A 602 12.63 -13.66 3.75
C GLY A 602 14.00 -13.91 3.08
N GLU A 603 14.55 -12.86 2.47
CA GLU A 603 15.83 -12.93 1.76
C GLU A 603 16.99 -13.24 2.72
N PRO A 604 17.94 -14.12 2.32
CA PRO A 604 19.18 -14.36 3.06
C PRO A 604 20.10 -13.13 3.01
N LEU A 605 21.23 -13.20 3.73
CA LEU A 605 22.27 -12.19 3.61
C LEU A 605 22.59 -11.90 2.14
N ASN A 606 22.51 -10.63 1.76
CA ASN A 606 22.84 -10.18 0.43
C ASN A 606 23.59 -8.85 0.44
N VAL A 607 24.44 -8.66 -0.56
CA VAL A 607 25.28 -7.48 -0.68
C VAL A 607 24.99 -6.79 -2.01
N THR A 608 24.81 -5.49 -1.98
CA THR A 608 24.66 -4.64 -3.17
C THR A 608 25.75 -3.58 -3.17
N VAL A 609 26.43 -3.41 -4.30
CA VAL A 609 27.37 -2.31 -4.53
C VAL A 609 26.84 -1.40 -5.63
N GLY A 610 27.10 -0.12 -5.52
CA GLY A 610 26.60 0.81 -6.53
C GLY A 610 27.34 2.13 -6.58
N LEU A 611 26.97 2.91 -7.58
CA LEU A 611 27.49 4.25 -7.81
C LEU A 611 26.37 5.20 -8.22
N ARG A 612 26.54 6.47 -7.86
CA ARG A 612 25.71 7.59 -8.30
C ARG A 612 26.59 8.63 -8.93
N LYS A 613 26.31 8.98 -10.19
CA LYS A 613 27.10 9.94 -10.95
C LYS A 613 26.21 11.11 -11.39
N LYS A 614 26.62 12.33 -11.02
CA LYS A 614 26.08 13.58 -11.57
C LYS A 614 26.93 13.97 -12.78
N PHE A 615 26.29 14.47 -13.83
CA PHE A 615 26.92 14.97 -15.05
C PHE A 615 26.67 16.47 -15.16
N ASN A 616 27.66 17.18 -15.63
CA ASN A 616 27.55 18.62 -15.89
C ASN A 616 26.70 18.92 -17.13
#